data_22ad72176471fe7475dae4bb0d4316cf
#
_entry.id   22ad72176471fe7475dae4bb0d4316cf
#
_cell.length_a   1.000
_cell.length_b   1.000
_cell.length_c   1.000
_cell.angle_alpha   90.00
_cell.angle_beta   90.00
_cell.angle_gamma   90.00
#
_symmetry.space_group_name_H-M   'P 1'
#
loop_
_entity.id
_entity.type
_entity.pdbx_description
1 polymer ?
#
loop_
_entity_poly.entity_id
_entity_poly.type
_entity_poly.pdbx_seq_one_letter_code
_entity_poly.pdbx_strand_id
1 'polypeptide(L)'
;MNAATAPNADPAELAKFGALAHRWWDPESEMFAPLHRLNPLRLGWIERVVGGLAGKRVLDVGCGGGILSEALAGRGASVLGIDLSEKALGVAKLHKLESGAPVDYRLVAAEDLAREAPGTFDVVTCMEMIEHVPDPGSVVMACAALARPGGTVVFSTINRNPKSYLFAILGAEYVLNLLPRGTHDWARFVRPSELAGYARRGGLDLAAATGLVYNPFTKAFSLDPRDTDVNYFAAFRKEA
;
A
#
# COMPACT_ATOMS: atom_id res chain seq x y z
N MET A 1 18.69 -28.23 -1.22
CA MET A 1 18.88 -26.97 -0.48
C MET A 1 18.45 -25.85 -1.42
N ASN A 2 17.22 -25.34 -1.26
CA ASN A 2 16.81 -24.15 -2.00
C ASN A 2 17.58 -22.97 -1.41
N ALA A 3 18.42 -22.32 -2.21
CA ALA A 3 19.01 -21.04 -1.85
C ALA A 3 17.83 -20.09 -1.57
N ALA A 4 17.76 -19.56 -0.35
CA ALA A 4 16.83 -18.49 -0.04
C ALA A 4 17.15 -17.34 -1.00
N THR A 5 16.24 -17.06 -1.93
CA THR A 5 16.35 -15.87 -2.79
C THR A 5 16.35 -14.66 -1.88
N ALA A 6 17.26 -13.70 -2.10
CA ALA A 6 17.28 -12.46 -1.36
C ALA A 6 15.88 -11.81 -1.45
N PRO A 7 15.37 -11.22 -0.35
CA PRO A 7 14.06 -10.61 -0.36
C PRO A 7 14.00 -9.48 -1.42
N ASN A 8 12.86 -9.33 -2.09
CA ASN A 8 12.59 -8.26 -3.03
C ASN A 8 12.41 -6.93 -2.27
N ALA A 9 13.50 -6.42 -1.72
CA ALA A 9 13.54 -5.25 -0.87
C ALA A 9 14.80 -4.42 -1.16
N ASP A 10 14.65 -3.11 -1.14
CA ASP A 10 15.77 -2.17 -1.19
C ASP A 10 16.23 -1.87 0.26
N PRO A 11 17.46 -2.25 0.65
CA PRO A 11 17.96 -2.00 2.01
C PRO A 11 17.98 -0.49 2.37
N ALA A 12 18.18 0.39 1.39
CA ALA A 12 18.19 1.84 1.63
C ALA A 12 16.77 2.35 1.96
N GLU A 13 15.75 1.87 1.25
CA GLU A 13 14.35 2.19 1.56
C GLU A 13 13.94 1.65 2.93
N LEU A 14 14.29 0.40 3.26
CA LEU A 14 14.02 -0.16 4.59
C LEU A 14 14.70 0.65 5.71
N ALA A 15 15.95 1.07 5.50
CA ALA A 15 16.67 1.91 6.46
C ALA A 15 16.02 3.29 6.62
N LYS A 16 15.60 3.93 5.52
CA LYS A 16 14.94 5.23 5.50
C LYS A 16 13.63 5.22 6.29
N PHE A 17 12.71 4.30 5.99
CA PHE A 17 11.45 4.18 6.73
C PHE A 17 11.67 3.72 8.17
N GLY A 18 12.62 2.82 8.39
CA GLY A 18 12.97 2.35 9.74
C GLY A 18 13.55 3.43 10.64
N ALA A 19 14.30 4.40 10.12
CA ALA A 19 14.84 5.51 10.89
C ALA A 19 13.74 6.44 11.44
N LEU A 20 12.64 6.57 10.72
CA LEU A 20 11.52 7.44 11.05
C LEU A 20 10.35 6.69 11.69
N ALA A 21 10.47 5.39 11.92
CA ALA A 21 9.37 4.54 12.39
C ALA A 21 8.69 5.05 13.67
N HIS A 22 9.47 5.61 14.62
CA HIS A 22 8.95 6.18 15.87
C HIS A 22 7.97 7.33 15.70
N ARG A 23 7.91 7.97 14.51
CA ARG A 23 6.99 9.06 14.17
C ARG A 23 5.79 8.61 13.36
N TRP A 24 5.59 7.31 13.15
CA TRP A 24 4.56 6.77 12.26
C TRP A 24 3.15 7.22 12.65
N TRP A 25 2.87 7.28 13.95
CA TRP A 25 1.58 7.69 14.49
C TRP A 25 1.48 9.17 14.90
N ASP A 26 2.54 9.96 14.61
CA ASP A 26 2.54 11.40 14.79
C ASP A 26 1.83 12.07 13.58
N PRO A 27 0.59 12.61 13.75
CA PRO A 27 -0.16 13.22 12.66
C PRO A 27 0.44 14.55 12.18
N GLU A 28 1.40 15.11 12.92
CA GLU A 28 2.14 16.33 12.55
C GLU A 28 3.49 16.00 11.88
N SER A 29 3.85 14.72 11.76
CA SER A 29 5.06 14.28 11.09
C SER A 29 5.04 14.65 9.60
N GLU A 30 6.04 15.38 9.11
CA GLU A 30 6.15 15.76 7.68
C GLU A 30 6.03 14.55 6.74
N MET A 31 6.57 13.39 7.14
CA MET A 31 6.55 12.19 6.33
C MET A 31 5.24 11.40 6.43
N PHE A 32 4.64 11.31 7.62
CA PHE A 32 3.50 10.43 7.86
C PHE A 32 2.14 11.13 7.96
N ALA A 33 2.12 12.46 8.17
CA ALA A 33 0.87 13.24 8.14
C ALA A 33 0.04 13.02 6.85
N PRO A 34 0.64 12.94 5.66
CA PRO A 34 -0.12 12.62 4.45
C PRO A 34 -0.84 11.27 4.55
N LEU A 35 -0.21 10.23 5.13
CA LEU A 35 -0.83 8.91 5.29
C LEU A 35 -2.05 8.96 6.20
N HIS A 36 -1.99 9.72 7.31
CA HIS A 36 -3.13 9.93 8.21
C HIS A 36 -4.29 10.63 7.50
N ARG A 37 -3.99 11.68 6.71
CA ARG A 37 -5.00 12.44 5.95
C ARG A 37 -5.63 11.61 4.84
N LEU A 38 -4.87 10.71 4.22
CA LEU A 38 -5.32 9.84 3.13
C LEU A 38 -6.11 8.63 3.64
N ASN A 39 -5.84 8.18 4.86
CA ASN A 39 -6.36 6.91 5.35
C ASN A 39 -7.90 6.79 5.31
N PRO A 40 -8.68 7.83 5.65
CA PRO A 40 -10.14 7.77 5.51
C PRO A 40 -10.61 7.56 4.06
N LEU A 41 -9.92 8.17 3.07
CA LEU A 41 -10.24 8.00 1.66
C LEU A 41 -9.88 6.60 1.16
N ARG A 42 -8.70 6.08 1.55
CA ARG A 42 -8.28 4.71 1.25
C ARG A 42 -9.29 3.72 1.79
N LEU A 43 -9.57 3.78 3.08
CA LEU A 43 -10.49 2.89 3.76
C LEU A 43 -11.87 2.91 3.13
N GLY A 44 -12.44 4.10 2.89
CA GLY A 44 -13.77 4.23 2.30
C GLY A 44 -13.83 3.73 0.86
N TRP A 45 -12.76 3.88 0.08
CA TRP A 45 -12.71 3.35 -1.28
C TRP A 45 -12.55 1.83 -1.28
N ILE A 46 -11.63 1.28 -0.47
CA ILE A 46 -11.45 -0.16 -0.30
C ILE A 46 -12.78 -0.80 0.11
N GLU A 47 -13.41 -0.29 1.18
CA GLU A 47 -14.68 -0.83 1.67
C GLU A 47 -15.77 -0.88 0.59
N ARG A 48 -15.86 0.17 -0.24
CA ARG A 48 -16.81 0.25 -1.35
C ARG A 48 -16.53 -0.79 -2.43
N VAL A 49 -15.27 -0.91 -2.89
CA VAL A 49 -14.94 -1.83 -4.00
C VAL A 49 -14.98 -3.29 -3.61
N VAL A 50 -14.80 -3.61 -2.31
CA VAL A 50 -14.90 -4.99 -1.80
C VAL A 50 -16.31 -5.35 -1.30
N GLY A 51 -17.24 -4.40 -1.25
CA GLY A 51 -18.61 -4.62 -0.78
C GLY A 51 -18.71 -4.89 0.72
N GLY A 52 -17.99 -4.08 1.54
CA GLY A 52 -17.91 -4.20 2.99
C GLY A 52 -16.72 -5.05 3.47
N LEU A 53 -16.28 -4.81 4.70
CA LEU A 53 -15.08 -5.42 5.29
C LEU A 53 -15.40 -6.39 6.44
N ALA A 54 -16.57 -6.27 7.05
CA ALA A 54 -16.96 -7.09 8.20
C ALA A 54 -16.88 -8.60 7.89
N GLY A 55 -16.17 -9.32 8.73
CA GLY A 55 -15.97 -10.78 8.62
C GLY A 55 -15.02 -11.23 7.52
N LYS A 56 -14.40 -10.30 6.74
CA LYS A 56 -13.42 -10.64 5.71
C LYS A 56 -12.03 -10.86 6.32
N ARG A 57 -11.29 -11.80 5.73
CA ARG A 57 -9.86 -11.97 5.99
C ARG A 57 -9.08 -11.03 5.07
N VAL A 58 -8.38 -10.09 5.66
CA VAL A 58 -7.63 -9.05 4.91
C VAL A 58 -6.14 -9.19 5.18
N LEU A 59 -5.34 -9.14 4.12
CA LEU A 59 -3.89 -8.99 4.20
C LEU A 59 -3.52 -7.57 3.79
N ASP A 60 -2.70 -6.91 4.62
CA ASP A 60 -2.13 -5.59 4.32
C ASP A 60 -0.63 -5.73 4.08
N VAL A 61 -0.21 -5.64 2.82
CA VAL A 61 1.18 -5.85 2.36
C VAL A 61 1.92 -4.52 2.37
N GLY A 62 3.07 -4.47 3.05
CA GLY A 62 3.79 -3.22 3.30
C GLY A 62 3.03 -2.35 4.31
N CYS A 63 2.53 -2.96 5.38
CA CYS A 63 1.64 -2.30 6.35
C CYS A 63 2.33 -1.19 7.16
N GLY A 64 3.66 -1.12 7.16
CA GLY A 64 4.44 -0.15 7.91
C GLY A 64 4.08 -0.15 9.40
N GLY A 65 3.77 1.02 9.94
CA GLY A 65 3.33 1.21 11.33
C GLY A 65 1.85 0.90 11.60
N GLY A 66 1.11 0.34 10.62
CA GLY A 66 -0.22 -0.24 10.86
C GLY A 66 -1.42 0.68 10.71
N ILE A 67 -1.27 1.92 10.21
CA ILE A 67 -2.38 2.90 10.10
C ILE A 67 -3.57 2.33 9.33
N LEU A 68 -3.34 1.72 8.15
CA LEU A 68 -4.41 1.13 7.36
C LEU A 68 -4.89 -0.19 7.97
N SER A 69 -3.97 -1.03 8.45
CA SER A 69 -4.31 -2.31 9.07
C SER A 69 -5.29 -2.17 10.23
N GLU A 70 -5.04 -1.22 11.14
CA GLU A 70 -5.94 -0.97 12.29
C GLU A 70 -7.28 -0.37 11.83
N ALA A 71 -7.27 0.50 10.82
CA ALA A 71 -8.50 1.05 10.26
C ALA A 71 -9.38 -0.02 9.58
N LEU A 72 -8.76 -1.00 8.88
CA LEU A 72 -9.46 -2.16 8.30
C LEU A 72 -10.06 -3.05 9.39
N ALA A 73 -9.30 -3.31 10.47
CA ALA A 73 -9.79 -4.07 11.61
C ALA A 73 -10.96 -3.36 12.33
N GLY A 74 -10.90 -2.03 12.44
CA GLY A 74 -12.00 -1.20 12.96
C GLY A 74 -13.29 -1.28 12.14
N ARG A 75 -13.25 -1.80 10.91
CA ARG A 75 -14.41 -2.11 10.06
C ARG A 75 -14.85 -3.58 10.17
N GLY A 76 -14.35 -4.33 11.16
CA GLY A 76 -14.73 -5.70 11.42
C GLY A 76 -14.02 -6.74 10.56
N ALA A 77 -12.90 -6.39 9.91
CA ALA A 77 -12.06 -7.35 9.21
C ALA A 77 -11.13 -8.09 10.18
N SER A 78 -10.81 -9.36 9.87
CA SER A 78 -9.66 -10.06 10.46
C SER A 78 -8.41 -9.72 9.64
N VAL A 79 -7.48 -8.97 10.23
CA VAL A 79 -6.36 -8.37 9.47
C VAL A 79 -5.03 -9.00 9.86
N LEU A 80 -4.25 -9.37 8.85
CA LEU A 80 -2.82 -9.64 8.95
C LEU A 80 -2.06 -8.51 8.24
N GLY A 81 -1.22 -7.77 8.95
CA GLY A 81 -0.27 -6.83 8.37
C GLY A 81 1.11 -7.48 8.21
N ILE A 82 1.72 -7.31 7.06
CA ILE A 82 3.10 -7.78 6.82
C ILE A 82 3.98 -6.63 6.32
N ASP A 83 5.23 -6.64 6.77
CA ASP A 83 6.25 -5.68 6.35
C ASP A 83 7.64 -6.32 6.48
N LEU A 84 8.66 -5.75 5.84
CA LEU A 84 10.06 -6.15 5.98
C LEU A 84 10.86 -5.23 6.91
N SER A 85 10.26 -4.12 7.37
CA SER A 85 10.84 -3.23 8.37
C SER A 85 10.47 -3.70 9.78
N GLU A 86 11.41 -4.34 10.48
CA GLU A 86 11.22 -4.75 11.88
C GLU A 86 10.87 -3.55 12.78
N LYS A 87 11.46 -2.38 12.51
CA LYS A 87 11.21 -1.15 13.28
C LYS A 87 9.79 -0.64 13.07
N ALA A 88 9.29 -0.64 11.83
CA ALA A 88 7.91 -0.22 11.55
C ALA A 88 6.92 -1.19 12.19
N LEU A 89 7.14 -2.49 12.08
CA LEU A 89 6.32 -3.50 12.77
C LEU A 89 6.39 -3.40 14.30
N GLY A 90 7.54 -3.00 14.85
CA GLY A 90 7.67 -2.71 16.28
C GLY A 90 6.71 -1.61 16.71
N VAL A 91 6.63 -0.52 15.94
CA VAL A 91 5.69 0.59 16.19
C VAL A 91 4.23 0.14 16.01
N ALA A 92 3.92 -0.63 14.94
CA ALA A 92 2.59 -1.17 14.72
C ALA A 92 2.12 -2.05 15.90
N LYS A 93 2.99 -2.91 16.40
CA LYS A 93 2.71 -3.78 17.57
C LYS A 93 2.50 -2.99 18.85
N LEU A 94 3.26 -1.92 19.07
CA LEU A 94 3.08 -1.04 20.23
C LEU A 94 1.76 -0.28 20.15
N HIS A 95 1.45 0.34 19.01
CA HIS A 95 0.18 1.07 18.86
C HIS A 95 -1.04 0.14 18.98
N LYS A 96 -0.95 -1.08 18.45
CA LYS A 96 -1.98 -2.11 18.67
C LYS A 96 -2.28 -2.37 20.15
N LEU A 97 -1.26 -2.34 21.03
CA LEU A 97 -1.47 -2.51 22.48
C LEU A 97 -2.20 -1.31 23.09
N GLU A 98 -1.97 -0.11 22.57
CA GLU A 98 -2.63 1.11 23.04
C GLU A 98 -4.06 1.21 22.50
N SER A 99 -4.26 0.92 21.21
CA SER A 99 -5.57 1.03 20.54
C SER A 99 -6.50 -0.16 20.81
N GLY A 100 -5.94 -1.31 21.19
CA GLY A 100 -6.70 -2.56 21.31
C GLY A 100 -7.14 -3.16 19.96
N ALA A 101 -6.62 -2.69 18.83
CA ALA A 101 -7.02 -3.14 17.51
C ALA A 101 -6.70 -4.63 17.29
N PRO A 102 -7.64 -5.46 16.80
CA PRO A 102 -7.46 -6.90 16.59
C PRO A 102 -6.71 -7.18 15.27
N VAL A 103 -5.46 -6.76 15.18
CA VAL A 103 -4.58 -6.95 14.01
C VAL A 103 -3.42 -7.88 14.39
N ASP A 104 -3.07 -8.81 13.52
CA ASP A 104 -1.83 -9.55 13.62
C ASP A 104 -0.76 -8.94 12.72
N TYR A 105 0.51 -8.90 13.22
CA TYR A 105 1.64 -8.35 12.46
C TYR A 105 2.77 -9.36 12.34
N ARG A 106 3.29 -9.53 11.11
CA ARG A 106 4.32 -10.51 10.80
C ARG A 106 5.44 -9.91 9.94
N LEU A 107 6.70 -10.19 10.32
CA LEU A 107 7.90 -9.87 9.55
C LEU A 107 8.09 -10.95 8.48
N VAL A 108 7.62 -10.71 7.28
CA VAL A 108 7.70 -11.66 6.16
C VAL A 108 7.50 -10.94 4.83
N ALA A 109 8.20 -11.38 3.78
CA ALA A 109 7.97 -10.91 2.42
C ALA A 109 6.63 -11.45 1.88
N ALA A 110 5.98 -10.68 0.99
CA ALA A 110 4.75 -11.11 0.34
C ALA A 110 4.96 -12.41 -0.47
N GLU A 111 6.09 -12.54 -1.13
CA GLU A 111 6.47 -13.70 -1.93
C GLU A 111 6.65 -14.96 -1.07
N ASP A 112 7.20 -14.81 0.15
CA ASP A 112 7.35 -15.92 1.09
C ASP A 112 5.99 -16.36 1.62
N LEU A 113 5.17 -15.40 2.06
CA LEU A 113 3.82 -15.69 2.53
C LEU A 113 2.95 -16.31 1.44
N ALA A 114 3.14 -15.92 0.16
CA ALA A 114 2.43 -16.51 -0.96
C ALA A 114 2.73 -18.00 -1.16
N ARG A 115 3.93 -18.45 -0.78
CA ARG A 115 4.29 -19.88 -0.77
C ARG A 115 3.69 -20.63 0.43
N GLU A 116 3.53 -19.95 1.56
CA GLU A 116 2.99 -20.55 2.81
C GLU A 116 1.47 -20.63 2.80
N ALA A 117 0.79 -19.61 2.30
CA ALA A 117 -0.66 -19.44 2.47
C ALA A 117 -1.37 -18.93 1.18
N PRO A 118 -1.21 -19.62 0.03
CA PRO A 118 -1.86 -19.21 -1.20
C PRO A 118 -3.39 -19.28 -1.07
N GLY A 119 -4.10 -18.38 -1.75
CA GLY A 119 -5.56 -18.38 -1.83
C GLY A 119 -6.28 -18.17 -0.49
N THR A 120 -5.65 -17.48 0.46
CA THR A 120 -6.12 -17.41 1.84
C THR A 120 -7.02 -16.21 2.13
N PHE A 121 -6.79 -15.08 1.44
CA PHE A 121 -7.39 -13.80 1.82
C PHE A 121 -8.54 -13.39 0.89
N ASP A 122 -9.62 -12.87 1.48
CA ASP A 122 -10.73 -12.26 0.74
C ASP A 122 -10.30 -10.96 0.05
N VAL A 123 -9.44 -10.19 0.74
CA VAL A 123 -8.90 -8.92 0.29
C VAL A 123 -7.41 -8.87 0.56
N VAL A 124 -6.63 -8.42 -0.41
CA VAL A 124 -5.22 -8.09 -0.25
C VAL A 124 -5.04 -6.61 -0.57
N THR A 125 -4.49 -5.82 0.34
CA THR A 125 -4.13 -4.43 0.11
C THR A 125 -2.60 -4.30 0.01
N CYS A 126 -2.14 -3.45 -0.89
CA CYS A 126 -0.72 -3.09 -1.06
C CYS A 126 -0.69 -1.61 -1.47
N MET A 127 -0.58 -0.73 -0.47
CA MET A 127 -0.82 0.69 -0.64
C MET A 127 0.48 1.48 -0.46
N GLU A 128 0.86 2.31 -1.47
CA GLU A 128 2.06 3.15 -1.46
C GLU A 128 3.34 2.33 -1.16
N MET A 129 3.50 1.16 -1.76
CA MET A 129 4.61 0.26 -1.47
C MET A 129 5.33 -0.23 -2.73
N ILE A 130 4.60 -0.52 -3.82
CA ILE A 130 5.19 -1.17 -5.00
C ILE A 130 6.24 -0.30 -5.73
N GLU A 131 6.24 1.01 -5.54
CA GLU A 131 7.26 1.94 -6.04
C GLU A 131 8.59 1.89 -5.26
N HIS A 132 8.59 1.24 -4.08
CA HIS A 132 9.76 1.15 -3.20
C HIS A 132 10.52 -0.18 -3.32
N VAL A 133 10.03 -1.12 -4.13
CA VAL A 133 10.67 -2.42 -4.32
C VAL A 133 11.42 -2.53 -5.64
N PRO A 134 12.48 -3.36 -5.72
CA PRO A 134 13.22 -3.58 -6.95
C PRO A 134 12.39 -4.20 -8.08
N ASP A 135 11.49 -5.14 -7.76
CA ASP A 135 10.59 -5.81 -8.71
C ASP A 135 9.13 -5.69 -8.27
N PRO A 136 8.41 -4.65 -8.72
CA PRO A 136 6.98 -4.50 -8.46
C PRO A 136 6.13 -5.66 -9.00
N GLY A 137 6.56 -6.27 -10.12
CA GLY A 137 5.85 -7.39 -10.72
C GLY A 137 5.81 -8.62 -9.81
N SER A 138 6.91 -8.92 -9.11
CA SER A 138 6.98 -10.00 -8.14
C SER A 138 5.99 -9.81 -7.00
N VAL A 139 5.92 -8.61 -6.43
CA VAL A 139 4.95 -8.29 -5.36
C VAL A 139 3.51 -8.42 -5.84
N VAL A 140 3.20 -7.90 -7.05
CA VAL A 140 1.85 -8.01 -7.62
C VAL A 140 1.44 -9.47 -7.82
N MET A 141 2.36 -10.31 -8.31
CA MET A 141 2.13 -11.76 -8.45
C MET A 141 1.92 -12.45 -7.10
N ALA A 142 2.69 -12.07 -6.07
CA ALA A 142 2.52 -12.58 -4.71
C ALA A 142 1.15 -12.19 -4.12
N CYS A 143 0.74 -10.91 -4.27
CA CYS A 143 -0.59 -10.45 -3.86
C CYS A 143 -1.71 -11.22 -4.57
N ALA A 144 -1.55 -11.48 -5.88
CA ALA A 144 -2.48 -12.29 -6.64
C ALA A 144 -2.57 -13.74 -6.11
N ALA A 145 -1.42 -14.36 -5.80
CA ALA A 145 -1.36 -15.71 -5.26
C ALA A 145 -2.02 -15.81 -3.87
N LEU A 146 -1.88 -14.78 -3.03
CA LEU A 146 -2.45 -14.70 -1.69
C LEU A 146 -3.97 -14.52 -1.67
N ALA A 147 -4.52 -13.82 -2.66
CA ALA A 147 -5.96 -13.65 -2.80
C ALA A 147 -6.62 -14.99 -3.17
N ARG A 148 -7.76 -15.30 -2.53
CA ARG A 148 -8.57 -16.47 -2.92
C ARG A 148 -9.23 -16.27 -4.28
N PRO A 149 -9.68 -17.34 -4.96
CA PRO A 149 -10.56 -17.21 -6.12
C PRO A 149 -11.76 -16.30 -5.81
N GLY A 150 -12.07 -15.36 -6.69
CA GLY A 150 -13.09 -14.33 -6.46
C GLY A 150 -12.72 -13.27 -5.41
N GLY A 151 -11.51 -13.30 -4.85
CA GLY A 151 -10.98 -12.29 -3.94
C GLY A 151 -10.62 -10.98 -4.65
N THR A 152 -10.35 -9.94 -3.89
CA THR A 152 -9.99 -8.61 -4.42
C THR A 152 -8.59 -8.22 -3.99
N VAL A 153 -7.79 -7.72 -4.93
CA VAL A 153 -6.47 -7.14 -4.65
C VAL A 153 -6.53 -5.64 -4.94
N VAL A 154 -6.09 -4.82 -4.00
CA VAL A 154 -6.12 -3.36 -4.09
C VAL A 154 -4.71 -2.81 -4.01
N PHE A 155 -4.34 -1.99 -4.98
CA PHE A 155 -3.07 -1.28 -5.03
C PHE A 155 -3.27 0.22 -5.01
N SER A 156 -2.30 0.93 -4.45
CA SER A 156 -2.08 2.35 -4.73
C SER A 156 -0.61 2.59 -5.05
N THR A 157 -0.35 3.55 -5.93
CA THR A 157 1.00 3.99 -6.28
C THR A 157 0.96 5.29 -7.08
N ILE A 158 2.13 5.77 -7.47
CA ILE A 158 2.32 6.99 -8.27
C ILE A 158 2.52 6.60 -9.73
N ASN A 159 1.80 7.27 -10.63
CA ASN A 159 1.90 7.05 -12.07
C ASN A 159 3.20 7.65 -12.64
N ARG A 160 3.90 6.93 -13.51
CA ARG A 160 5.12 7.42 -14.17
C ARG A 160 4.81 8.21 -15.44
N ASN A 161 4.64 9.53 -15.30
CA ASN A 161 4.46 10.45 -16.41
C ASN A 161 5.03 11.85 -16.08
N PRO A 162 5.11 12.80 -17.04
CA PRO A 162 5.63 14.15 -16.78
C PRO A 162 4.82 14.95 -15.74
N LYS A 163 3.49 14.76 -15.67
CA LYS A 163 2.62 15.44 -14.71
C LYS A 163 2.95 14.98 -13.28
N SER A 164 3.12 13.68 -13.06
CA SER A 164 3.49 13.16 -11.74
C SER A 164 4.90 13.59 -11.31
N TYR A 165 5.85 13.69 -12.23
CA TYR A 165 7.17 14.28 -11.94
C TYR A 165 7.03 15.70 -11.40
N LEU A 166 6.24 16.53 -12.09
CA LEU A 166 6.04 17.92 -11.70
C LEU A 166 5.32 18.03 -10.33
N PHE A 167 4.29 17.26 -10.10
CA PHE A 167 3.45 17.41 -8.90
C PHE A 167 3.94 16.60 -7.70
N ALA A 168 4.34 15.33 -7.89
CA ALA A 168 4.78 14.48 -6.79
C ALA A 168 6.21 14.79 -6.34
N ILE A 169 7.11 15.15 -7.25
CA ILE A 169 8.50 15.46 -6.92
C ILE A 169 8.69 16.96 -6.75
N LEU A 170 8.57 17.75 -7.83
CA LEU A 170 8.84 19.18 -7.74
C LEU A 170 7.83 19.91 -6.86
N GLY A 171 6.53 19.56 -6.97
CA GLY A 171 5.47 20.19 -6.20
C GLY A 171 5.51 19.78 -4.72
N ALA A 172 5.42 18.49 -4.44
CA ALA A 172 5.29 18.02 -3.05
C ALA A 172 6.59 18.11 -2.26
N GLU A 173 7.75 17.80 -2.87
CA GLU A 173 9.02 17.75 -2.15
C GLU A 173 9.77 19.09 -2.13
N TYR A 174 9.67 19.91 -3.19
CA TYR A 174 10.50 21.13 -3.33
C TYR A 174 9.72 22.44 -3.16
N VAL A 175 8.44 22.47 -3.55
CA VAL A 175 7.65 23.72 -3.49
C VAL A 175 6.76 23.77 -2.26
N LEU A 176 6.00 22.72 -2.01
CA LEU A 176 5.03 22.66 -0.93
C LEU A 176 5.60 22.08 0.37
N ASN A 177 6.78 21.46 0.32
CA ASN A 177 7.41 20.75 1.44
C ASN A 177 6.43 19.81 2.18
N LEU A 178 5.58 19.12 1.42
CA LEU A 178 4.62 18.14 1.96
C LEU A 178 5.31 16.83 2.33
N LEU A 179 6.47 16.57 1.71
CA LEU A 179 7.28 15.38 1.91
C LEU A 179 8.77 15.78 1.92
N PRO A 180 9.63 15.07 2.65
CA PRO A 180 11.08 15.26 2.59
C PRO A 180 11.63 15.09 1.17
N ARG A 181 12.65 15.87 0.82
CA ARG A 181 13.33 15.77 -0.48
C ARG A 181 13.95 14.40 -0.68
N GLY A 182 13.80 13.82 -1.88
CA GLY A 182 14.30 12.49 -2.20
C GLY A 182 13.43 11.36 -1.62
N THR A 183 12.17 11.66 -1.27
CA THR A 183 11.22 10.62 -0.87
C THR A 183 10.90 9.68 -2.01
N HIS A 184 10.84 10.20 -3.26
CA HIS A 184 10.46 9.42 -4.42
C HIS A 184 11.55 9.43 -5.50
N ASP A 185 11.70 8.28 -6.16
CA ASP A 185 12.44 8.11 -7.41
C ASP A 185 11.44 7.94 -8.56
N TRP A 186 11.36 8.92 -9.46
CA TRP A 186 10.43 8.88 -10.59
C TRP A 186 10.60 7.66 -11.49
N ALA A 187 11.81 7.12 -11.62
CA ALA A 187 12.06 5.93 -12.42
C ALA A 187 11.34 4.68 -11.88
N ARG A 188 11.04 4.66 -10.58
CA ARG A 188 10.34 3.57 -9.89
C ARG A 188 8.82 3.70 -9.89
N PHE A 189 8.26 4.82 -10.34
CA PHE A 189 6.82 5.00 -10.45
C PHE A 189 6.23 3.98 -11.43
N VAL A 190 5.01 3.52 -11.16
CA VAL A 190 4.37 2.43 -11.90
C VAL A 190 3.19 2.98 -12.70
N ARG A 191 3.22 2.82 -14.02
CA ARG A 191 2.09 3.22 -14.87
C ARG A 191 0.89 2.31 -14.65
N PRO A 192 -0.36 2.83 -14.77
CA PRO A 192 -1.56 1.99 -14.69
C PRO A 192 -1.54 0.81 -15.67
N SER A 193 -0.97 0.99 -16.88
CA SER A 193 -0.82 -0.08 -17.87
C SER A 193 0.20 -1.16 -17.46
N GLU A 194 1.27 -0.77 -16.77
CA GLU A 194 2.27 -1.71 -16.24
C GLU A 194 1.67 -2.54 -15.10
N LEU A 195 1.00 -1.87 -14.16
CA LEU A 195 0.30 -2.53 -13.06
C LEU A 195 -0.76 -3.51 -13.58
N ALA A 196 -1.57 -3.10 -14.55
CA ALA A 196 -2.55 -3.97 -15.18
C ALA A 196 -1.89 -5.15 -15.92
N GLY A 197 -0.70 -4.94 -16.51
CA GLY A 197 0.09 -6.00 -17.13
C GLY A 197 0.60 -7.02 -16.10
N TYR A 198 1.09 -6.57 -14.95
CA TYR A 198 1.51 -7.44 -13.85
C TYR A 198 0.31 -8.22 -13.29
N ALA A 199 -0.81 -7.52 -13.03
CA ALA A 199 -2.04 -8.09 -12.50
C ALA A 199 -2.59 -9.22 -13.38
N ARG A 200 -2.69 -9.00 -14.70
CA ARG A 200 -3.16 -10.03 -15.66
C ARG A 200 -2.30 -11.29 -15.62
N ARG A 201 -0.98 -11.17 -15.47
CA ARG A 201 -0.11 -12.37 -15.33
C ARG A 201 -0.41 -13.16 -14.06
N GLY A 202 -0.97 -12.51 -13.03
CA GLY A 202 -1.44 -13.14 -11.79
C GLY A 202 -2.88 -13.63 -11.83
N GLY A 203 -3.57 -13.57 -12.98
CA GLY A 203 -5.00 -13.93 -13.09
C GLY A 203 -5.91 -12.92 -12.37
N LEU A 204 -5.56 -11.63 -12.46
CA LEU A 204 -6.32 -10.54 -11.88
C LEU A 204 -6.89 -9.64 -12.96
N ASP A 205 -8.20 -9.43 -12.95
CA ASP A 205 -8.91 -8.50 -13.83
C ASP A 205 -9.19 -7.17 -13.14
N LEU A 206 -8.99 -6.07 -13.87
CA LEU A 206 -9.28 -4.73 -13.36
C LEU A 206 -10.78 -4.56 -13.10
N ALA A 207 -11.15 -4.31 -11.85
CA ALA A 207 -12.53 -4.10 -11.44
C ALA A 207 -12.87 -2.62 -11.26
N ALA A 208 -11.95 -1.81 -10.75
CA ALA A 208 -12.14 -0.38 -10.55
C ALA A 208 -10.81 0.36 -10.47
N ALA A 209 -10.80 1.64 -10.87
CA ALA A 209 -9.68 2.53 -10.64
C ALA A 209 -10.18 3.93 -10.27
N THR A 210 -9.37 4.70 -9.55
CA THR A 210 -9.62 6.10 -9.25
C THR A 210 -8.31 6.83 -9.00
N GLY A 211 -8.24 8.10 -9.37
CA GLY A 211 -7.12 8.94 -8.99
C GLY A 211 -7.29 9.53 -7.61
N LEU A 212 -6.18 9.86 -7.00
CA LEU A 212 -6.10 10.64 -5.77
C LEU A 212 -5.59 12.03 -6.13
N VAL A 213 -6.42 13.03 -5.91
CA VAL A 213 -6.15 14.43 -6.28
C VAL A 213 -5.95 15.26 -5.02
N TYR A 214 -4.88 16.04 -4.99
CA TYR A 214 -4.62 17.02 -3.94
C TYR A 214 -4.97 18.43 -4.42
N ASN A 215 -5.76 19.14 -3.63
CA ASN A 215 -6.07 20.55 -3.87
C ASN A 215 -5.18 21.42 -2.97
N PRO A 216 -4.22 22.18 -3.53
CA PRO A 216 -3.28 22.98 -2.74
C PRO A 216 -3.93 24.17 -2.03
N PHE A 217 -5.08 24.66 -2.49
CA PHE A 217 -5.79 25.78 -1.88
C PHE A 217 -6.55 25.35 -0.62
N THR A 218 -7.24 24.20 -0.68
CA THR A 218 -8.01 23.67 0.45
C THR A 218 -7.18 22.71 1.31
N LYS A 219 -5.97 22.33 0.85
CA LYS A 219 -5.09 21.31 1.46
C LYS A 219 -5.79 19.96 1.67
N ALA A 220 -6.79 19.66 0.86
CA ALA A 220 -7.59 18.45 0.95
C ALA A 220 -7.27 17.47 -0.18
N PHE A 221 -7.38 16.19 0.15
CA PHE A 221 -7.35 15.11 -0.83
C PHE A 221 -8.78 14.71 -1.21
N SER A 222 -8.96 14.28 -2.45
CA SER A 222 -10.22 13.75 -2.97
C SER A 222 -9.97 12.64 -3.98
N LEU A 223 -10.98 11.83 -4.26
CA LEU A 223 -10.92 10.80 -5.29
C LEU A 223 -11.64 11.30 -6.54
N ASP A 224 -11.00 11.20 -7.71
CA ASP A 224 -11.61 11.44 -9.02
C ASP A 224 -11.33 10.24 -9.95
N PRO A 225 -12.34 9.44 -10.32
CA PRO A 225 -12.14 8.28 -11.19
C PRO A 225 -11.68 8.63 -12.62
N ARG A 226 -11.69 9.91 -12.99
CA ARG A 226 -11.26 10.39 -14.31
C ARG A 226 -9.80 10.89 -14.33
N ASP A 227 -9.17 11.10 -13.17
CA ASP A 227 -7.80 11.64 -13.08
C ASP A 227 -6.86 10.68 -12.34
N THR A 228 -6.30 9.71 -13.08
CA THR A 228 -5.26 8.79 -12.58
C THR A 228 -3.84 9.27 -12.94
N ASP A 229 -3.67 10.53 -13.23
CA ASP A 229 -2.41 11.04 -13.78
C ASP A 229 -1.27 11.13 -12.77
N VAL A 230 -1.55 11.37 -11.49
CA VAL A 230 -0.51 11.48 -10.46
C VAL A 230 -0.53 10.26 -9.56
N ASN A 231 -1.37 10.24 -8.55
CA ASN A 231 -1.56 9.09 -7.68
C ASN A 231 -2.85 8.36 -8.05
N TYR A 232 -2.86 7.04 -7.98
CA TYR A 232 -4.05 6.28 -8.31
C TYR A 232 -4.21 5.05 -7.42
N PHE A 233 -5.47 4.64 -7.25
CA PHE A 233 -5.88 3.38 -6.67
C PHE A 233 -6.44 2.48 -7.75
N ALA A 234 -6.13 1.20 -7.68
CA ALA A 234 -6.65 0.19 -8.61
C ALA A 234 -7.06 -1.07 -7.83
N ALA A 235 -8.28 -1.52 -8.05
CA ALA A 235 -8.81 -2.77 -7.51
C ALA A 235 -8.93 -3.80 -8.63
N PHE A 236 -8.47 -4.99 -8.35
CA PHE A 236 -8.51 -6.12 -9.26
C PHE A 236 -9.28 -7.26 -8.60
N ARG A 237 -10.02 -8.02 -9.41
CA ARG A 237 -10.69 -9.24 -8.99
C ARG A 237 -9.89 -10.45 -9.46
N LYS A 238 -9.64 -11.41 -8.58
CA LYS A 238 -9.06 -12.70 -8.97
C LYS A 238 -10.12 -13.56 -9.64
N GLU A 239 -9.77 -14.17 -10.76
CA GLU A 239 -10.62 -15.15 -11.44
C GLU A 239 -11.06 -16.27 -10.47
N ALA A 240 -12.27 -16.79 -10.70
CA ALA A 240 -12.90 -17.82 -9.85
C ALA A 240 -12.28 -19.21 -10.06
#